data_da8d1097b1a00d2134d3b0fff8cb4773
#
_entry.id   da8d1097b1a00d2134d3b0fff8cb4773
#
_cell.length_a   1.000
_cell.length_b   1.000
_cell.length_c   1.000
_cell.angle_alpha   90.00
_cell.angle_beta   90.00
_cell.angle_gamma   90.00
#
_symmetry.space_group_name_H-M   'P 1'
#
loop_
_entity.id
_entity.type
_entity.pdbx_description
1 polymer ?
#
loop_
_entity_poly.entity_id
_entity_poly.type
_entity_poly.pdbx_seq_one_letter_code
_entity_poly.pdbx_strand_id
1 'polypeptide(L)'
;MEIKKVVVIGSGTMGSGIAAHLCNANVPVTLLDLTTEISEKARERIKQSRPPLLIDKTKINNIDVGNIEDNFNVVREADWIVEAVVERIDIKHNIYEKIFKERKNGSIVSSNTSSIPISVLSEKLSTEDKKDFCITHFFNPVRYMDLLEIVKSENNDLQKINTLKKFCEFSLGKGAIICNDTPGFLGNRIGVFAMQIAMTEAFKMKLSIEEADATFGRPMGIPKTGVFGLYDLIGIDLMADVLKSFIKELPETDEFQEVAKEIPLVKKLIETGYTGRKGKGGFYRMNKVDGKKILEAINLETGQYAPSEKINIKSEKVDLKALINRDDKYGKYAWSVISKIICYASSLVPGITDEFNDIDEAMRLGFNWSKGPFEMLEEIGVVNFFDRIESYEGNKFLEELAKTKNEKFHGIRQKYTDIETLGKVKKTATNVDGNSSASIYRF
;
A
#
# COMPACT_ATOMS: atom_id res chain seq x y z
N MET A 1 -6.51 15.90 22.31
CA MET A 1 -6.95 16.71 21.12
C MET A 1 -8.04 15.91 20.42
N GLU A 2 -9.08 16.57 19.90
CA GLU A 2 -10.14 15.96 19.09
C GLU A 2 -10.07 16.58 17.69
N ILE A 3 -10.17 15.76 16.64
CA ILE A 3 -10.14 16.26 15.26
C ILE A 3 -11.59 16.50 14.82
N LYS A 4 -11.97 17.77 14.62
CA LYS A 4 -13.32 18.21 14.24
C LYS A 4 -13.38 18.90 12.89
N LYS A 5 -12.28 19.52 12.45
CA LYS A 5 -12.20 20.28 11.20
C LYS A 5 -10.91 19.96 10.47
N VAL A 6 -11.02 19.67 9.18
CA VAL A 6 -9.88 19.29 8.34
C VAL A 6 -9.78 20.23 7.15
N VAL A 7 -8.54 20.62 6.81
CA VAL A 7 -8.23 21.33 5.56
C VAL A 7 -7.40 20.42 4.67
N VAL A 8 -7.80 20.29 3.42
CA VAL A 8 -7.04 19.56 2.39
C VAL A 8 -6.50 20.56 1.39
N ILE A 9 -5.18 20.55 1.19
CA ILE A 9 -4.49 21.47 0.25
C ILE A 9 -4.00 20.66 -0.96
N GLY A 10 -4.46 21.03 -2.13
CA GLY A 10 -4.31 20.29 -3.37
C GLY A 10 -5.57 19.48 -3.71
N SER A 11 -6.20 19.82 -4.82
CA SER A 11 -7.48 19.24 -5.24
C SER A 11 -7.34 18.24 -6.40
N GLY A 12 -6.15 17.66 -6.56
CA GLY A 12 -5.89 16.56 -7.48
C GLY A 12 -6.71 15.30 -7.15
N THR A 13 -6.36 14.18 -7.76
CA THR A 13 -7.05 12.89 -7.55
C THR A 13 -7.09 12.50 -6.07
N MET A 14 -5.95 12.59 -5.37
CA MET A 14 -5.87 12.21 -3.97
C MET A 14 -6.57 13.19 -3.04
N GLY A 15 -6.30 14.50 -3.16
CA GLY A 15 -6.96 15.49 -2.31
C GLY A 15 -8.47 15.52 -2.49
N SER A 16 -8.97 15.37 -3.72
CA SER A 16 -10.40 15.21 -3.99
C SER A 16 -10.97 13.95 -3.32
N GLY A 17 -10.25 12.84 -3.38
CA GLY A 17 -10.65 11.59 -2.75
C GLY A 17 -10.69 11.69 -1.21
N ILE A 18 -9.68 12.34 -0.61
CA ILE A 18 -9.59 12.56 0.83
C ILE A 18 -10.71 13.49 1.30
N ALA A 19 -10.94 14.62 0.61
CA ALA A 19 -12.03 15.53 0.96
C ALA A 19 -13.40 14.85 0.86
N ALA A 20 -13.64 14.06 -0.18
CA ALA A 20 -14.87 13.28 -0.32
C ALA A 20 -15.04 12.25 0.80
N HIS A 21 -13.95 11.59 1.22
CA HIS A 21 -13.99 10.59 2.29
C HIS A 21 -14.27 11.22 3.65
N LEU A 22 -13.67 12.36 3.96
CA LEU A 22 -13.98 13.18 5.14
C LEU A 22 -15.45 13.61 5.14
N CYS A 23 -15.95 14.08 4.00
CA CYS A 23 -17.34 14.46 3.83
C CYS A 23 -18.31 13.27 4.06
N ASN A 24 -17.97 12.06 3.59
CA ASN A 24 -18.75 10.85 3.86
C ASN A 24 -18.86 10.57 5.37
N ALA A 25 -17.80 10.84 6.12
CA ALA A 25 -17.73 10.69 7.57
C ALA A 25 -18.39 11.86 8.34
N ASN A 26 -19.02 12.81 7.66
CA ASN A 26 -19.60 14.05 8.21
C ASN A 26 -18.57 14.94 8.93
N VAL A 27 -17.30 14.88 8.53
CA VAL A 27 -16.25 15.74 9.03
C VAL A 27 -16.23 17.02 8.19
N PRO A 28 -16.35 18.22 8.80
CA PRO A 28 -16.19 19.49 8.11
C PRO A 28 -14.84 19.58 7.40
N VAL A 29 -14.85 19.79 6.10
CA VAL A 29 -13.66 19.83 5.27
C VAL A 29 -13.65 21.01 4.32
N THR A 30 -12.51 21.70 4.25
CA THR A 30 -12.24 22.72 3.23
C THR A 30 -11.16 22.22 2.27
N LEU A 31 -11.45 22.26 0.96
CA LEU A 31 -10.54 21.85 -0.10
C LEU A 31 -9.97 23.10 -0.77
N LEU A 32 -8.66 23.29 -0.67
CA LEU A 32 -7.94 24.42 -1.27
C LEU A 32 -7.08 23.99 -2.45
N ASP A 33 -6.96 24.87 -3.44
CA ASP A 33 -6.00 24.72 -4.54
C ASP A 33 -5.44 26.09 -4.95
N LEU A 34 -4.69 26.18 -6.04
CA LEU A 34 -4.09 27.41 -6.54
C LEU A 34 -5.17 28.50 -6.82
N THR A 35 -6.30 28.11 -7.37
CA THR A 35 -7.44 29.01 -7.59
C THR A 35 -8.75 28.36 -7.15
N THR A 36 -9.74 29.17 -6.80
CA THR A 36 -11.07 28.68 -6.41
C THR A 36 -11.73 27.90 -7.55
N GLU A 37 -11.51 28.29 -8.80
CA GLU A 37 -12.02 27.55 -9.95
C GLU A 37 -11.51 26.11 -10.04
N ILE A 38 -10.23 25.89 -9.68
CA ILE A 38 -9.64 24.54 -9.68
C ILE A 38 -10.31 23.68 -8.62
N SER A 39 -10.49 24.20 -7.41
CA SER A 39 -11.13 23.48 -6.31
C SER A 39 -12.63 23.27 -6.55
N GLU A 40 -13.33 24.20 -7.21
CA GLU A 40 -14.73 24.00 -7.65
C GLU A 40 -14.85 22.92 -8.72
N LYS A 41 -13.98 22.93 -9.74
CA LYS A 41 -13.91 21.85 -10.74
C LYS A 41 -13.62 20.50 -10.09
N ALA A 42 -12.80 20.48 -9.05
CA ALA A 42 -12.55 19.26 -8.28
C ALA A 42 -13.81 18.79 -7.54
N ARG A 43 -14.57 19.68 -6.91
CA ARG A 43 -15.86 19.37 -6.27
C ARG A 43 -16.85 18.78 -7.26
N GLU A 44 -16.95 19.32 -8.48
CA GLU A 44 -17.80 18.75 -9.54
C GLU A 44 -17.30 17.36 -10.00
N ARG A 45 -15.97 17.16 -10.12
CA ARG A 45 -15.42 15.83 -10.41
C ARG A 45 -15.76 14.80 -9.33
N ILE A 46 -15.70 15.17 -8.05
CA ILE A 46 -16.12 14.32 -6.94
C ILE A 46 -17.56 13.84 -7.14
N LYS A 47 -18.47 14.76 -7.47
CA LYS A 47 -19.90 14.48 -7.69
C LYS A 47 -20.14 13.51 -8.86
N GLN A 48 -19.32 13.60 -9.92
CA GLN A 48 -19.46 12.82 -11.14
C GLN A 48 -18.57 11.58 -11.20
N SER A 49 -17.72 11.35 -10.19
CA SER A 49 -16.71 10.30 -10.20
C SER A 49 -17.28 8.90 -10.44
N ARG A 50 -16.50 8.09 -11.13
CA ARG A 50 -16.77 6.66 -11.35
C ARG A 50 -15.48 5.86 -11.10
N PRO A 51 -15.46 4.99 -10.09
CA PRO A 51 -16.54 4.70 -9.13
C PRO A 51 -16.89 5.92 -8.25
N PRO A 52 -18.11 5.97 -7.63
CA PRO A 52 -18.55 7.11 -6.84
C PRO A 52 -17.68 7.36 -5.60
N LEU A 53 -17.15 8.57 -5.42
CA LEU A 53 -16.40 8.94 -4.22
C LEU A 53 -17.30 9.28 -3.03
N LEU A 54 -18.49 9.87 -3.28
CA LEU A 54 -19.51 10.12 -2.26
C LEU A 54 -20.47 8.95 -2.11
N ILE A 55 -20.83 8.64 -0.87
CA ILE A 55 -21.94 7.72 -0.55
C ILE A 55 -23.26 8.35 -0.91
N ASP A 56 -23.43 9.61 -0.52
CA ASP A 56 -24.59 10.44 -0.81
C ASP A 56 -24.15 11.71 -1.56
N LYS A 57 -24.54 11.81 -2.83
CA LYS A 57 -24.17 12.94 -3.69
C LYS A 57 -24.74 14.28 -3.22
N THR A 58 -25.78 14.28 -2.40
CA THR A 58 -26.37 15.51 -1.85
C THR A 58 -25.44 16.21 -0.87
N LYS A 59 -24.50 15.47 -0.25
CA LYS A 59 -23.50 15.98 0.68
C LYS A 59 -22.37 16.78 0.02
N ILE A 60 -22.32 16.87 -1.31
CA ILE A 60 -21.23 17.57 -2.01
C ILE A 60 -21.04 19.02 -1.54
N ASN A 61 -22.13 19.69 -1.14
CA ASN A 61 -22.09 21.05 -0.65
C ASN A 61 -21.50 21.19 0.77
N ASN A 62 -21.26 20.06 1.46
CA ASN A 62 -20.55 20.04 2.75
C ASN A 62 -19.02 20.08 2.58
N ILE A 63 -18.53 20.07 1.34
CA ILE A 63 -17.13 20.32 1.03
C ILE A 63 -17.00 21.80 0.67
N ASP A 64 -16.45 22.58 1.59
CA ASP A 64 -16.08 23.96 1.31
C ASP A 64 -14.90 23.99 0.34
N VAL A 65 -14.86 24.98 -0.54
CA VAL A 65 -13.78 25.16 -1.52
C VAL A 65 -13.23 26.57 -1.48
N GLY A 66 -11.96 26.71 -1.83
CA GLY A 66 -11.29 27.99 -1.88
C GLY A 66 -9.92 27.91 -2.54
N ASN A 67 -9.12 28.96 -2.40
CA ASN A 67 -7.77 29.03 -2.92
C ASN A 67 -6.74 29.35 -1.82
N ILE A 68 -5.47 29.08 -2.12
CA ILE A 68 -4.36 29.26 -1.18
C ILE A 68 -3.91 30.73 -0.99
N GLU A 69 -4.45 31.68 -1.74
CA GLU A 69 -4.14 33.11 -1.58
C GLU A 69 -5.18 33.81 -0.69
N ASP A 70 -6.47 33.69 -1.01
CA ASP A 70 -7.55 34.43 -0.36
C ASP A 70 -8.17 33.69 0.83
N ASN A 71 -8.14 32.35 0.82
CA ASN A 71 -8.87 31.52 1.79
C ASN A 71 -7.95 30.75 2.73
N PHE A 72 -6.65 31.01 2.73
CA PHE A 72 -5.68 30.24 3.50
C PHE A 72 -5.88 30.33 5.01
N ASN A 73 -6.49 31.41 5.48
CA ASN A 73 -6.79 31.62 6.91
C ASN A 73 -7.64 30.51 7.55
N VAL A 74 -8.32 29.66 6.76
CA VAL A 74 -9.07 28.50 7.28
C VAL A 74 -8.19 27.49 8.00
N VAL A 75 -6.86 27.47 7.75
CA VAL A 75 -5.90 26.59 8.45
C VAL A 75 -5.78 26.93 9.94
N ARG A 76 -6.15 28.17 10.35
CA ARG A 76 -6.14 28.62 11.74
C ARG A 76 -7.18 27.91 12.61
N GLU A 77 -8.19 27.33 11.98
CA GLU A 77 -9.28 26.62 12.68
C GLU A 77 -9.16 25.09 12.53
N ALA A 78 -8.28 24.62 11.65
CA ALA A 78 -8.13 23.21 11.37
C ALA A 78 -7.42 22.46 12.50
N ASP A 79 -7.93 21.29 12.86
CA ASP A 79 -7.28 20.37 13.78
C ASP A 79 -6.29 19.47 13.03
N TRP A 80 -6.58 19.20 11.75
CA TRP A 80 -5.72 18.43 10.87
C TRP A 80 -5.67 19.10 9.49
N ILE A 81 -4.46 19.24 8.95
CA ILE A 81 -4.19 19.81 7.62
C ILE A 81 -3.49 18.74 6.80
N VAL A 82 -4.09 18.35 5.67
CA VAL A 82 -3.56 17.35 4.75
C VAL A 82 -3.04 18.04 3.50
N GLU A 83 -1.76 17.89 3.22
CA GLU A 83 -1.16 18.34 1.97
C GLU A 83 -1.21 17.19 0.94
N ALA A 84 -1.76 17.47 -0.24
CA ALA A 84 -1.90 16.57 -1.39
C ALA A 84 -1.61 17.28 -2.72
N VAL A 85 -0.63 18.20 -2.71
CA VAL A 85 -0.18 18.92 -3.92
C VAL A 85 0.73 18.03 -4.78
N VAL A 86 1.22 18.58 -5.90
CA VAL A 86 2.13 17.87 -6.81
C VAL A 86 3.40 17.40 -6.08
N GLU A 87 3.97 16.27 -6.53
CA GLU A 87 5.12 15.61 -5.90
C GLU A 87 6.43 16.34 -6.25
N ARG A 88 6.52 17.60 -5.80
CA ARG A 88 7.67 18.49 -5.98
C ARG A 88 8.04 19.12 -4.66
N ILE A 89 9.28 18.87 -4.21
CA ILE A 89 9.75 19.28 -2.89
C ILE A 89 9.76 20.80 -2.68
N ASP A 90 10.11 21.56 -3.72
CA ASP A 90 10.10 23.02 -3.67
C ASP A 90 8.70 23.59 -3.42
N ILE A 91 7.67 23.03 -4.06
CA ILE A 91 6.28 23.41 -3.88
C ILE A 91 5.79 23.00 -2.49
N LYS A 92 6.12 21.79 -2.04
CA LYS A 92 5.72 21.28 -0.72
C LYS A 92 6.35 22.13 0.40
N HIS A 93 7.63 22.46 0.32
CA HIS A 93 8.28 23.33 1.32
C HIS A 93 7.62 24.71 1.41
N ASN A 94 7.27 25.33 0.28
CA ASN A 94 6.58 26.63 0.28
C ASN A 94 5.19 26.53 0.93
N ILE A 95 4.46 25.45 0.71
CA ILE A 95 3.16 25.22 1.37
C ILE A 95 3.33 24.97 2.85
N TYR A 96 4.34 24.19 3.28
CA TYR A 96 4.59 23.94 4.71
C TYR A 96 4.98 25.22 5.44
N GLU A 97 5.81 26.08 4.86
CA GLU A 97 6.15 27.37 5.44
C GLU A 97 4.88 28.22 5.70
N LYS A 98 3.96 28.30 4.74
CA LYS A 98 2.67 28.99 4.91
C LYS A 98 1.83 28.32 6.00
N ILE A 99 1.71 26.98 6.00
CA ILE A 99 0.90 26.22 6.96
C ILE A 99 1.41 26.47 8.39
N PHE A 100 2.70 26.26 8.64
CA PHE A 100 3.27 26.35 9.98
C PHE A 100 3.29 27.77 10.54
N LYS A 101 3.30 28.79 9.68
CA LYS A 101 3.14 30.19 10.06
C LYS A 101 1.71 30.53 10.48
N GLU A 102 0.70 29.95 9.86
CA GLU A 102 -0.70 30.36 10.00
C GLU A 102 -1.56 29.38 10.81
N ARG A 103 -1.14 28.11 10.93
CA ARG A 103 -1.93 27.06 11.55
C ARG A 103 -2.23 27.33 13.02
N LYS A 104 -3.29 26.75 13.52
CA LYS A 104 -3.59 26.67 14.94
C LYS A 104 -2.48 25.87 15.65
N ASN A 105 -2.01 26.40 16.78
CA ASN A 105 -1.02 25.71 17.60
C ASN A 105 -1.53 24.32 18.00
N GLY A 106 -0.69 23.30 17.78
CA GLY A 106 -0.99 21.91 18.12
C GLY A 106 -1.83 21.16 17.08
N SER A 107 -2.24 21.79 15.97
CA SER A 107 -2.86 21.06 14.84
C SER A 107 -1.87 20.07 14.22
N ILE A 108 -2.38 18.95 13.71
CA ILE A 108 -1.57 17.98 12.98
C ILE A 108 -1.45 18.44 11.52
N VAL A 109 -0.25 18.33 10.97
CA VAL A 109 0.01 18.55 9.54
C VAL A 109 0.51 17.26 8.93
N SER A 110 -0.05 16.84 7.81
CA SER A 110 0.43 15.65 7.13
C SER A 110 0.57 15.85 5.63
N SER A 111 1.54 15.15 5.03
CA SER A 111 1.67 15.00 3.58
C SER A 111 1.00 13.70 3.12
N ASN A 112 0.42 13.70 1.93
CA ASN A 112 -0.06 12.46 1.28
C ASN A 112 0.95 11.96 0.23
N THR A 113 2.23 12.29 0.37
CA THR A 113 3.28 11.75 -0.50
C THR A 113 3.31 10.22 -0.45
N SER A 114 3.75 9.59 -1.52
CA SER A 114 3.99 8.15 -1.59
C SER A 114 5.47 7.77 -1.63
N SER A 115 6.37 8.77 -1.75
CA SER A 115 7.78 8.49 -2.01
C SER A 115 8.75 9.43 -1.28
N ILE A 116 8.39 10.68 -1.01
CA ILE A 116 9.35 11.64 -0.42
C ILE A 116 9.48 11.39 1.09
N PRO A 117 10.69 11.12 1.62
CA PRO A 117 10.89 10.88 3.06
C PRO A 117 10.49 12.07 3.93
N ILE A 118 10.05 11.80 5.16
CA ILE A 118 9.71 12.85 6.15
C ILE A 118 10.91 13.76 6.40
N SER A 119 12.11 13.19 6.47
CA SER A 119 13.35 13.93 6.67
C SER A 119 13.54 15.05 5.64
N VAL A 120 13.27 14.75 4.37
CA VAL A 120 13.33 15.71 3.25
C VAL A 120 12.18 16.70 3.31
N LEU A 121 10.94 16.23 3.52
CA LEU A 121 9.76 17.10 3.62
C LEU A 121 9.87 18.11 4.76
N SER A 122 10.41 17.68 5.90
CA SER A 122 10.49 18.47 7.11
C SER A 122 11.83 19.21 7.31
N GLU A 123 12.71 19.22 6.30
CA GLU A 123 14.05 19.80 6.39
C GLU A 123 14.03 21.26 6.89
N LYS A 124 13.09 22.06 6.38
CA LYS A 124 12.95 23.49 6.73
C LYS A 124 12.08 23.76 7.95
N LEU A 125 11.50 22.75 8.58
CA LEU A 125 10.68 22.91 9.76
C LEU A 125 11.53 23.01 11.03
N SER A 126 11.05 23.80 12.00
CA SER A 126 11.64 23.84 13.34
C SER A 126 11.49 22.48 14.05
N THR A 127 12.32 22.23 15.07
CA THR A 127 12.21 21.00 15.87
C THR A 127 10.83 20.87 16.53
N GLU A 128 10.21 21.99 16.92
CA GLU A 128 8.87 21.99 17.51
C GLU A 128 7.81 21.64 16.47
N ASP A 129 7.90 22.20 15.26
CA ASP A 129 6.96 21.93 14.19
C ASP A 129 7.03 20.48 13.69
N LYS A 130 8.22 19.87 13.70
CA LYS A 130 8.40 18.46 13.35
C LYS A 130 7.61 17.49 14.24
N LYS A 131 7.31 17.88 15.48
CA LYS A 131 6.48 17.08 16.39
C LYS A 131 5.06 16.87 15.85
N ASP A 132 4.58 17.81 15.05
CA ASP A 132 3.22 17.88 14.53
C ASP A 132 3.12 17.42 13.07
N PHE A 133 4.25 17.06 12.43
CA PHE A 133 4.33 16.74 11.03
C PHE A 133 4.55 15.24 10.79
N CYS A 134 3.66 14.61 10.04
CA CYS A 134 3.75 13.19 9.65
C CYS A 134 3.36 12.99 8.17
N ILE A 135 3.34 11.75 7.70
CA ILE A 135 2.72 11.39 6.43
C ILE A 135 1.44 10.63 6.73
N THR A 136 0.39 10.89 5.94
CA THR A 136 -0.83 10.09 5.88
C THR A 136 -1.02 9.61 4.44
N HIS A 137 -0.50 8.44 4.16
CA HIS A 137 -0.51 7.87 2.83
C HIS A 137 -1.81 7.10 2.58
N PHE A 138 -2.75 7.76 1.90
CA PHE A 138 -4.00 7.15 1.44
C PHE A 138 -3.78 6.42 0.12
N PHE A 139 -4.45 5.30 -0.05
CA PHE A 139 -4.43 4.53 -1.30
C PHE A 139 -5.60 4.93 -2.22
N ASN A 140 -5.37 4.91 -3.51
CA ASN A 140 -6.37 5.30 -4.52
C ASN A 140 -7.14 4.05 -5.03
N PRO A 141 -8.48 4.08 -5.10
CA PRO A 141 -9.39 5.19 -4.74
C PRO A 141 -9.63 5.26 -3.22
N VAL A 142 -9.49 6.46 -2.65
CA VAL A 142 -9.51 6.68 -1.18
C VAL A 142 -10.71 6.04 -0.48
N ARG A 143 -11.89 6.10 -1.07
CA ARG A 143 -13.11 5.51 -0.49
C ARG A 143 -13.07 3.99 -0.39
N TYR A 144 -12.40 3.32 -1.32
CA TYR A 144 -12.50 1.87 -1.51
C TYR A 144 -11.28 1.11 -0.99
N MET A 145 -10.19 1.81 -0.77
CA MET A 145 -8.97 1.25 -0.22
C MET A 145 -8.95 1.47 1.29
N ASP A 146 -8.99 0.40 2.04
CA ASP A 146 -9.13 0.47 3.49
C ASP A 146 -7.82 0.85 4.19
N LEU A 147 -6.66 0.58 3.59
CA LEU A 147 -5.36 0.90 4.15
C LEU A 147 -5.12 2.41 4.21
N LEU A 148 -4.65 2.87 5.36
CA LEU A 148 -4.03 4.17 5.56
C LEU A 148 -2.73 4.00 6.34
N GLU A 149 -1.61 4.39 5.76
CA GLU A 149 -0.34 4.41 6.45
C GLU A 149 -0.11 5.77 7.12
N ILE A 150 0.17 5.75 8.41
CA ILE A 150 0.64 6.92 9.17
C ILE A 150 2.13 6.74 9.36
N VAL A 151 2.92 7.44 8.55
CA VAL A 151 4.39 7.37 8.62
C VAL A 151 4.89 8.37 9.63
N LYS A 152 5.60 7.88 10.63
CA LYS A 152 6.16 8.69 11.72
C LYS A 152 7.67 8.88 11.58
N SER A 153 8.16 9.95 12.17
CA SER A 153 9.57 10.18 12.45
C SER A 153 9.86 10.10 13.94
N GLU A 154 11.13 10.08 14.31
CA GLU A 154 11.56 10.11 15.71
C GLU A 154 11.17 11.40 16.44
N ASN A 155 10.92 12.48 15.70
CA ASN A 155 10.54 13.77 16.24
C ASN A 155 9.06 13.88 16.62
N ASN A 156 8.21 12.97 16.17
CA ASN A 156 6.76 13.08 16.31
C ASN A 156 6.29 12.99 17.77
N ASP A 157 5.27 13.77 18.11
CA ASP A 157 4.48 13.57 19.31
C ASP A 157 3.61 12.32 19.13
N LEU A 158 3.97 11.24 19.83
CA LEU A 158 3.27 9.96 19.74
C LEU A 158 1.80 10.04 20.20
N GLN A 159 1.45 10.99 21.08
CA GLN A 159 0.05 11.18 21.48
C GLN A 159 -0.77 11.74 20.33
N LYS A 160 -0.20 12.64 19.51
CA LYS A 160 -0.84 13.18 18.32
C LYS A 160 -0.96 12.12 17.22
N ILE A 161 0.09 11.32 16.98
CA ILE A 161 0.05 10.21 16.05
C ILE A 161 -1.05 9.21 16.42
N ASN A 162 -1.13 8.83 17.71
CA ASN A 162 -2.18 7.93 18.19
C ASN A 162 -3.59 8.55 18.11
N THR A 163 -3.71 9.86 18.31
CA THR A 163 -4.98 10.57 18.13
C THR A 163 -5.42 10.55 16.68
N LEU A 164 -4.49 10.82 15.75
CA LEU A 164 -4.75 10.74 14.31
C LEU A 164 -5.14 9.32 13.89
N LYS A 165 -4.40 8.31 14.36
CA LYS A 165 -4.72 6.89 14.12
C LYS A 165 -6.14 6.57 14.52
N LYS A 166 -6.51 6.87 15.78
CA LYS A 166 -7.87 6.63 16.28
C LYS A 166 -8.94 7.35 15.48
N PHE A 167 -8.70 8.61 15.10
CA PHE A 167 -9.62 9.35 14.25
C PHE A 167 -9.81 8.67 12.89
N CYS A 168 -8.72 8.26 12.25
CA CYS A 168 -8.77 7.56 10.98
C CYS A 168 -9.49 6.21 11.07
N GLU A 169 -9.30 5.46 12.16
CA GLU A 169 -9.97 4.18 12.40
C GLU A 169 -11.46 4.34 12.71
N PHE A 170 -11.80 5.17 13.71
CA PHE A 170 -13.18 5.25 14.22
C PHE A 170 -14.07 6.20 13.43
N SER A 171 -13.53 7.31 12.93
CA SER A 171 -14.32 8.31 12.20
C SER A 171 -14.29 8.07 10.70
N LEU A 172 -13.14 7.67 10.13
CA LEU A 172 -13.01 7.46 8.69
C LEU A 172 -13.17 5.99 8.28
N GLY A 173 -13.20 5.04 9.23
CA GLY A 173 -13.33 3.61 8.94
C GLY A 173 -12.12 3.04 8.18
N LYS A 174 -10.93 3.63 8.36
CA LYS A 174 -9.68 3.14 7.76
C LYS A 174 -8.99 2.13 8.66
N GLY A 175 -8.30 1.17 8.08
CA GLY A 175 -7.28 0.41 8.80
C GLY A 175 -6.00 1.24 8.85
N ALA A 176 -5.81 1.98 9.93
CA ALA A 176 -4.69 2.89 10.07
C ALA A 176 -3.49 2.19 10.70
N ILE A 177 -2.39 2.13 9.97
CA ILE A 177 -1.14 1.48 10.38
C ILE A 177 -0.07 2.52 10.62
N ILE A 178 0.63 2.44 11.74
CA ILE A 178 1.79 3.30 12.01
C ILE A 178 3.04 2.58 11.50
N CYS A 179 3.78 3.22 10.61
CA CYS A 179 5.04 2.70 10.10
C CYS A 179 6.16 3.76 10.15
N ASN A 180 7.39 3.29 9.99
CA ASN A 180 8.57 4.13 10.00
C ASN A 180 8.82 4.74 8.61
N ASP A 181 9.60 5.82 8.56
CA ASP A 181 9.97 6.52 7.32
C ASP A 181 11.01 5.70 6.54
N THR A 182 10.53 4.78 5.74
CA THR A 182 11.35 3.93 4.87
C THR A 182 10.86 4.02 3.42
N PRO A 183 11.71 3.85 2.40
CA PRO A 183 11.31 3.93 1.00
C PRO A 183 10.15 2.99 0.67
N GLY A 184 9.08 3.54 0.08
CA GLY A 184 7.86 2.80 -0.24
C GLY A 184 6.95 2.50 0.93
N PHE A 185 7.27 2.98 2.13
CA PHE A 185 6.60 2.71 3.39
C PHE A 185 6.40 1.21 3.61
N LEU A 186 5.25 0.77 4.08
CA LEU A 186 5.04 -0.64 4.39
C LEU A 186 4.32 -1.38 3.25
N GLY A 187 3.16 -0.89 2.83
CA GLY A 187 2.31 -1.60 1.87
C GLY A 187 2.92 -1.70 0.48
N ASN A 188 3.40 -0.57 -0.06
CA ASN A 188 4.04 -0.58 -1.37
C ASN A 188 5.35 -1.37 -1.35
N ARG A 189 6.12 -1.30 -0.27
CA ARG A 189 7.39 -2.03 -0.14
C ARG A 189 7.20 -3.53 -0.34
N ILE A 190 6.27 -4.11 0.40
CA ILE A 190 6.02 -5.57 0.37
C ILE A 190 5.17 -5.96 -0.83
N GLY A 191 4.14 -5.17 -1.15
CA GLY A 191 3.25 -5.47 -2.27
C GLY A 191 3.94 -5.44 -3.62
N VAL A 192 4.80 -4.44 -3.86
CA VAL A 192 5.58 -4.35 -5.11
C VAL A 192 6.65 -5.44 -5.17
N PHE A 193 7.32 -5.75 -4.04
CA PHE A 193 8.24 -6.90 -3.98
C PHE A 193 7.52 -8.20 -4.34
N ALA A 194 6.36 -8.45 -3.75
CA ALA A 194 5.58 -9.66 -4.03
C ALA A 194 5.18 -9.78 -5.50
N MET A 195 4.77 -8.68 -6.12
CA MET A 195 4.46 -8.65 -7.54
C MET A 195 5.69 -8.90 -8.40
N GLN A 196 6.82 -8.28 -8.06
CA GLN A 196 8.05 -8.41 -8.84
C GLN A 196 8.64 -9.81 -8.75
N ILE A 197 8.67 -10.41 -7.55
CA ILE A 197 9.17 -11.78 -7.39
C ILE A 197 8.26 -12.79 -8.10
N ALA A 198 6.93 -12.61 -8.03
CA ALA A 198 5.99 -13.48 -8.74
C ALA A 198 6.20 -13.41 -10.26
N MET A 199 6.39 -12.23 -10.82
CA MET A 199 6.69 -12.05 -12.24
C MET A 199 8.03 -12.67 -12.62
N THR A 200 9.09 -12.39 -11.87
CA THR A 200 10.45 -12.90 -12.13
C THR A 200 10.52 -14.41 -12.08
N GLU A 201 9.88 -15.04 -11.08
CA GLU A 201 9.82 -16.50 -10.98
C GLU A 201 8.97 -17.13 -12.10
N ALA A 202 7.92 -16.45 -12.59
CA ALA A 202 7.17 -16.93 -13.75
C ALA A 202 8.03 -16.98 -15.02
N PHE A 203 8.84 -15.93 -15.28
CA PHE A 203 9.83 -15.94 -16.37
C PHE A 203 10.86 -17.06 -16.20
N LYS A 204 11.45 -17.19 -15.00
CA LYS A 204 12.47 -18.20 -14.70
C LYS A 204 11.96 -19.63 -14.89
N MET A 205 10.72 -19.90 -14.48
CA MET A 205 10.11 -21.22 -14.59
C MET A 205 9.35 -21.45 -15.90
N LYS A 206 9.39 -20.48 -16.82
CA LYS A 206 8.72 -20.54 -18.13
C LYS A 206 7.21 -20.83 -18.05
N LEU A 207 6.56 -20.24 -17.06
CA LEU A 207 5.10 -20.31 -16.95
C LEU A 207 4.46 -19.37 -17.97
N SER A 208 3.27 -19.73 -18.46
CA SER A 208 2.45 -18.74 -19.14
C SER A 208 1.92 -17.69 -18.14
N ILE A 209 1.50 -16.54 -18.64
CA ILE A 209 0.94 -15.50 -17.76
C ILE A 209 -0.34 -15.99 -17.09
N GLU A 210 -1.15 -16.79 -17.78
CA GLU A 210 -2.36 -17.38 -17.21
C GLU A 210 -2.06 -18.39 -16.11
N GLU A 211 -0.99 -19.18 -16.26
CA GLU A 211 -0.55 -20.13 -15.24
C GLU A 211 -0.05 -19.42 -13.99
N ALA A 212 0.76 -18.39 -14.20
CA ALA A 212 1.26 -17.58 -13.09
C ALA A 212 0.11 -16.86 -12.35
N ASP A 213 -0.80 -16.19 -13.09
CA ASP A 213 -1.95 -15.50 -12.51
C ASP A 213 -2.94 -16.45 -11.81
N ALA A 214 -3.15 -17.65 -12.37
CA ALA A 214 -3.99 -18.65 -11.74
C ALA A 214 -3.39 -19.19 -10.43
N THR A 215 -2.05 -19.27 -10.34
CA THR A 215 -1.33 -19.71 -9.13
C THR A 215 -1.17 -18.58 -8.12
N PHE A 216 -0.60 -17.45 -8.54
CA PHE A 216 -0.48 -16.22 -7.74
C PHE A 216 -1.83 -15.51 -7.68
N GLY A 217 -2.79 -16.14 -7.08
CA GLY A 217 -4.18 -15.73 -6.99
C GLY A 217 -4.86 -16.38 -5.80
N ARG A 218 -6.14 -16.72 -5.96
CA ARG A 218 -6.93 -17.33 -4.88
C ARG A 218 -6.28 -18.52 -4.19
N PRO A 219 -5.57 -19.42 -4.87
CA PRO A 219 -4.90 -20.55 -4.22
C PRO A 219 -3.84 -20.13 -3.19
N MET A 220 -3.20 -18.98 -3.41
CA MET A 220 -2.24 -18.38 -2.47
C MET A 220 -2.86 -17.34 -1.52
N GLY A 221 -4.21 -17.23 -1.48
CA GLY A 221 -4.86 -16.21 -0.67
C GLY A 221 -4.77 -14.78 -1.24
N ILE A 222 -4.42 -14.65 -2.51
CA ILE A 222 -4.25 -13.38 -3.23
C ILE A 222 -5.45 -13.17 -4.17
N PRO A 223 -5.83 -11.93 -4.54
CA PRO A 223 -6.92 -11.69 -5.46
C PRO A 223 -6.76 -12.40 -6.80
N LYS A 224 -7.89 -12.82 -7.39
CA LYS A 224 -7.94 -13.55 -8.67
C LYS A 224 -7.32 -12.81 -9.87
N THR A 225 -6.98 -11.54 -9.69
CA THR A 225 -6.37 -10.72 -10.75
C THR A 225 -5.01 -11.28 -11.15
N GLY A 226 -4.33 -11.96 -10.23
CA GLY A 226 -2.98 -12.46 -10.43
C GLY A 226 -1.95 -11.35 -10.51
N VAL A 227 -0.71 -11.68 -10.88
CA VAL A 227 0.38 -10.71 -10.97
C VAL A 227 0.33 -9.91 -12.28
N PHE A 228 0.20 -10.57 -13.43
CA PHE A 228 0.21 -9.90 -14.74
C PHE A 228 -1.06 -9.08 -14.98
N GLY A 229 -2.21 -9.61 -14.57
CA GLY A 229 -3.46 -8.86 -14.60
C GLY A 229 -3.45 -7.64 -13.67
N LEU A 230 -2.70 -7.67 -12.57
CA LEU A 230 -2.54 -6.54 -11.67
C LEU A 230 -1.59 -5.48 -12.24
N TYR A 231 -0.49 -5.88 -12.89
CA TYR A 231 0.36 -4.96 -13.66
C TYR A 231 -0.43 -4.21 -14.74
N ASP A 232 -1.27 -4.92 -15.47
CA ASP A 232 -2.15 -4.31 -16.48
C ASP A 232 -3.19 -3.35 -15.88
N LEU A 233 -3.65 -3.62 -14.67
CA LEU A 233 -4.61 -2.77 -13.97
C LEU A 233 -3.97 -1.47 -13.47
N ILE A 234 -2.79 -1.55 -12.85
CA ILE A 234 -2.05 -0.42 -12.29
C ILE A 234 -1.49 0.44 -13.44
N GLY A 235 -0.90 -0.20 -14.42
CA GLY A 235 -0.13 0.37 -15.52
C GLY A 235 1.32 -0.10 -15.46
N ILE A 236 1.76 -0.75 -16.53
CA ILE A 236 3.11 -1.32 -16.64
C ILE A 236 4.17 -0.23 -16.57
N ASP A 237 3.92 0.92 -17.19
CA ASP A 237 4.73 2.13 -17.15
C ASP A 237 4.88 2.70 -15.74
N LEU A 238 3.77 2.84 -15.04
CA LEU A 238 3.77 3.32 -13.64
C LEU A 238 4.55 2.37 -12.74
N MET A 239 4.36 1.06 -12.90
CA MET A 239 5.13 0.07 -12.13
C MET A 239 6.62 0.12 -12.43
N ALA A 240 7.01 0.34 -13.68
CA ALA A 240 8.41 0.52 -14.04
C ALA A 240 9.03 1.75 -13.37
N ASP A 241 8.29 2.85 -13.26
CA ASP A 241 8.77 4.06 -12.57
C ASP A 241 8.87 3.85 -11.04
N VAL A 242 7.92 3.14 -10.43
CA VAL A 242 8.00 2.74 -9.02
C VAL A 242 9.23 1.87 -8.75
N LEU A 243 9.51 0.88 -9.62
CA LEU A 243 10.70 0.04 -9.50
C LEU A 243 12.00 0.84 -9.61
N LYS A 244 12.10 1.79 -10.55
CA LYS A 244 13.25 2.69 -10.68
C LYS A 244 13.46 3.54 -9.43
N SER A 245 12.37 4.04 -8.83
CA SER A 245 12.44 4.80 -7.58
C SER A 245 13.00 3.93 -6.46
N PHE A 246 12.49 2.72 -6.29
CA PHE A 246 12.98 1.79 -5.26
C PHE A 246 14.44 1.40 -5.46
N ILE A 247 14.87 1.08 -6.68
CA ILE A 247 16.28 0.79 -6.98
C ILE A 247 17.19 1.95 -6.56
N LYS A 248 16.75 3.19 -6.78
CA LYS A 248 17.52 4.40 -6.44
C LYS A 248 17.56 4.69 -4.93
N GLU A 249 16.46 4.43 -4.23
CA GLU A 249 16.28 4.86 -2.84
C GLU A 249 16.68 3.78 -1.82
N LEU A 250 16.62 2.50 -2.21
CA LEU A 250 16.94 1.38 -1.35
C LEU A 250 18.45 1.12 -1.30
N PRO A 251 18.98 0.65 -0.15
CA PRO A 251 20.36 0.22 -0.05
C PRO A 251 20.72 -0.84 -1.10
N GLU A 252 21.96 -0.85 -1.57
CA GLU A 252 22.47 -1.86 -2.51
C GLU A 252 22.37 -3.30 -1.94
N THR A 253 22.33 -3.42 -0.62
CA THR A 253 22.19 -4.71 0.10
C THR A 253 20.75 -5.16 0.25
N ASP A 254 19.78 -4.36 -0.16
CA ASP A 254 18.37 -4.73 -0.06
C ASP A 254 18.01 -5.80 -1.10
N GLU A 255 17.34 -6.86 -0.66
CA GLU A 255 16.92 -7.96 -1.55
C GLU A 255 16.06 -7.50 -2.73
N PHE A 256 15.44 -6.32 -2.62
CA PHE A 256 14.68 -5.71 -3.71
C PHE A 256 15.55 -5.44 -4.94
N GLN A 257 16.83 -5.12 -4.75
CA GLN A 257 17.79 -4.88 -5.85
C GLN A 257 17.94 -6.10 -6.77
N GLU A 258 17.87 -7.30 -6.19
CA GLU A 258 17.99 -8.55 -6.94
C GLU A 258 16.76 -8.85 -7.80
N VAL A 259 15.57 -8.46 -7.35
CA VAL A 259 14.30 -8.78 -8.04
C VAL A 259 13.82 -7.68 -8.98
N ALA A 260 14.27 -6.44 -8.79
CA ALA A 260 13.85 -5.28 -9.58
C ALA A 260 14.64 -5.08 -10.89
N LYS A 261 15.24 -6.14 -11.41
CA LYS A 261 15.98 -6.10 -12.68
C LYS A 261 15.06 -5.80 -13.86
N GLU A 262 15.56 -5.02 -14.82
CA GLU A 262 14.83 -4.67 -16.04
C GLU A 262 14.52 -5.94 -16.85
N ILE A 263 13.26 -6.13 -17.21
CA ILE A 263 12.80 -7.23 -18.04
C ILE A 263 12.61 -6.70 -19.48
N PRO A 264 13.36 -7.19 -20.48
CA PRO A 264 13.33 -6.67 -21.85
C PRO A 264 11.91 -6.64 -22.47
N LEU A 265 11.07 -7.66 -22.18
CA LEU A 265 9.70 -7.68 -22.65
C LEU A 265 8.86 -6.54 -22.08
N VAL A 266 9.03 -6.24 -20.79
CA VAL A 266 8.33 -5.13 -20.12
C VAL A 266 8.70 -3.79 -20.76
N LYS A 267 9.99 -3.57 -20.99
CA LYS A 267 10.48 -2.37 -21.69
C LYS A 267 9.86 -2.23 -23.08
N LYS A 268 9.89 -3.31 -23.89
CA LYS A 268 9.29 -3.33 -25.21
C LYS A 268 7.78 -3.03 -25.19
N LEU A 269 7.04 -3.55 -24.21
CA LEU A 269 5.61 -3.27 -24.03
C LEU A 269 5.37 -1.77 -23.82
N ILE A 270 6.14 -1.15 -22.93
CA ILE A 270 6.06 0.31 -22.66
C ILE A 270 6.38 1.13 -23.91
N GLU A 271 7.49 0.85 -24.59
CA GLU A 271 7.94 1.56 -25.80
C GLU A 271 6.92 1.47 -26.94
N THR A 272 6.16 0.38 -27.02
CA THR A 272 5.15 0.16 -28.07
C THR A 272 3.74 0.59 -27.68
N GLY A 273 3.57 1.16 -26.46
CA GLY A 273 2.30 1.69 -25.94
C GLY A 273 1.35 0.62 -25.37
N TYR A 274 1.88 -0.56 -25.06
CA TYR A 274 1.15 -1.61 -24.34
C TYR A 274 1.39 -1.45 -22.83
N THR A 275 0.82 -0.40 -22.25
CA THR A 275 1.03 0.00 -20.86
C THR A 275 -0.05 -0.54 -19.89
N GLY A 276 -0.82 -1.51 -20.32
CA GLY A 276 -1.92 -2.10 -19.55
C GLY A 276 -3.29 -1.60 -20.00
N ARG A 277 -4.29 -1.66 -19.11
CA ARG A 277 -5.69 -1.35 -19.45
C ARG A 277 -5.92 0.11 -19.89
N LYS A 278 -5.02 1.02 -19.56
CA LYS A 278 -5.06 2.43 -19.97
C LYS A 278 -4.54 2.63 -21.42
N GLY A 279 -3.71 1.69 -21.89
CA GLY A 279 -3.07 1.74 -23.20
C GLY A 279 -3.77 0.85 -24.24
N LYS A 280 -2.97 0.32 -25.16
CA LYS A 280 -3.45 -0.61 -26.22
C LYS A 280 -3.73 -2.04 -25.69
N GLY A 281 -3.48 -2.29 -24.42
CA GLY A 281 -3.40 -3.55 -23.72
C GLY A 281 -2.08 -3.61 -22.95
N GLY A 282 -1.72 -4.76 -22.43
CA GLY A 282 -0.49 -5.02 -21.71
C GLY A 282 -0.10 -6.49 -21.84
N PHE A 283 0.11 -7.18 -20.74
CA PHE A 283 0.28 -8.63 -20.74
C PHE A 283 -0.96 -9.34 -21.33
N TYR A 284 -2.14 -8.78 -21.04
CA TYR A 284 -3.39 -9.13 -21.69
C TYR A 284 -3.87 -8.00 -22.59
N ARG A 285 -4.52 -8.35 -23.70
CA ARG A 285 -5.20 -7.38 -24.55
C ARG A 285 -6.51 -7.90 -25.09
N MET A 286 -7.44 -7.01 -25.38
CA MET A 286 -8.67 -7.32 -26.10
C MET A 286 -8.45 -7.13 -27.60
N ASN A 287 -8.54 -8.19 -28.37
CA ASN A 287 -8.50 -8.16 -29.84
C ASN A 287 -9.90 -8.38 -30.44
N LYS A 288 -10.07 -7.99 -31.69
CA LYS A 288 -11.29 -8.29 -32.47
C LYS A 288 -10.90 -9.19 -33.65
N VAL A 289 -11.41 -10.41 -33.65
CA VAL A 289 -11.25 -11.35 -34.74
C VAL A 289 -12.66 -11.72 -35.24
N ASP A 290 -12.92 -11.52 -36.51
CA ASP A 290 -14.24 -11.75 -37.13
C ASP A 290 -15.41 -11.08 -36.39
N GLY A 291 -15.18 -9.86 -35.92
CA GLY A 291 -16.17 -9.07 -35.18
C GLY A 291 -16.37 -9.48 -33.71
N LYS A 292 -15.77 -10.58 -33.25
CA LYS A 292 -15.84 -11.07 -31.87
C LYS A 292 -14.66 -10.54 -31.07
N LYS A 293 -14.94 -10.14 -29.80
CA LYS A 293 -13.89 -9.76 -28.85
C LYS A 293 -13.24 -11.03 -28.29
N ILE A 294 -11.94 -11.14 -28.44
CA ILE A 294 -11.11 -12.24 -27.91
C ILE A 294 -10.11 -11.63 -26.95
N LEU A 295 -10.01 -12.19 -25.74
CA LEU A 295 -8.93 -11.90 -24.82
C LEU A 295 -7.69 -12.66 -25.30
N GLU A 296 -6.60 -11.94 -25.50
CA GLU A 296 -5.30 -12.52 -25.84
C GLU A 296 -4.30 -12.28 -24.69
N ALA A 297 -3.40 -13.22 -24.54
CA ALA A 297 -2.30 -13.21 -23.59
C ALA A 297 -0.96 -13.23 -24.34
N ILE A 298 0.04 -12.52 -23.80
CA ILE A 298 1.36 -12.51 -24.40
C ILE A 298 2.18 -13.71 -23.92
N ASN A 299 2.89 -14.35 -24.83
CA ASN A 299 3.86 -15.38 -24.48
C ASN A 299 5.14 -14.70 -23.98
N LEU A 300 5.60 -15.05 -22.77
CA LEU A 300 6.72 -14.40 -22.09
C LEU A 300 8.08 -14.60 -22.79
N GLU A 301 8.24 -15.69 -23.55
CA GLU A 301 9.48 -15.98 -24.28
C GLU A 301 9.51 -15.31 -25.66
N THR A 302 8.41 -15.40 -26.41
CA THR A 302 8.36 -14.93 -27.80
C THR A 302 7.85 -13.51 -27.95
N GLY A 303 7.12 -12.99 -26.98
CA GLY A 303 6.46 -11.68 -27.06
C GLY A 303 5.27 -11.67 -28.04
N GLN A 304 4.77 -12.82 -28.48
CA GLN A 304 3.63 -12.93 -29.37
C GLN A 304 2.33 -13.11 -28.58
N TYR A 305 1.25 -12.53 -29.09
CA TYR A 305 -0.08 -12.71 -28.50
C TYR A 305 -0.80 -13.91 -29.10
N ALA A 306 -1.48 -14.67 -28.26
CA ALA A 306 -2.38 -15.78 -28.64
C ALA A 306 -3.66 -15.68 -27.80
N PRO A 307 -4.76 -16.32 -28.23
CA PRO A 307 -5.98 -16.41 -27.42
C PRO A 307 -5.66 -16.92 -26.02
N SER A 308 -6.14 -16.19 -25.01
CA SER A 308 -5.87 -16.53 -23.60
C SER A 308 -6.60 -17.81 -23.22
N GLU A 309 -5.89 -18.70 -22.52
CA GLU A 309 -6.41 -19.97 -22.04
C GLU A 309 -6.85 -19.88 -20.58
N LYS A 310 -7.93 -20.57 -20.25
CA LYS A 310 -8.37 -20.68 -18.86
C LYS A 310 -7.62 -21.81 -18.16
N ILE A 311 -6.72 -21.47 -17.27
CA ILE A 311 -6.00 -22.45 -16.45
C ILE A 311 -6.85 -22.81 -15.23
N ASN A 312 -7.08 -24.09 -15.04
CA ASN A 312 -7.78 -24.63 -13.88
C ASN A 312 -6.76 -25.39 -12.99
N ILE A 313 -6.25 -24.67 -11.99
CA ILE A 313 -5.46 -25.31 -10.93
C ILE A 313 -6.46 -25.94 -9.98
N LYS A 314 -6.98 -27.13 -10.23
CA LYS A 314 -7.97 -27.91 -9.44
C LYS A 314 -7.98 -27.55 -7.92
N SER A 315 -8.31 -26.32 -7.57
CA SER A 315 -7.96 -25.70 -6.30
C SER A 315 -9.10 -24.94 -5.63
N GLU A 316 -10.37 -25.16 -6.01
CA GLU A 316 -11.48 -24.50 -5.31
C GLU A 316 -11.55 -24.86 -3.81
N LYS A 317 -10.70 -25.81 -3.34
CA LYS A 317 -10.56 -26.23 -1.93
C LYS A 317 -9.11 -26.49 -1.48
N VAL A 318 -8.09 -26.07 -2.25
CA VAL A 318 -6.70 -26.28 -1.86
C VAL A 318 -6.24 -25.07 -1.06
N ASP A 319 -5.90 -25.27 0.21
CA ASP A 319 -5.21 -24.29 1.02
C ASP A 319 -3.77 -24.08 0.55
N LEU A 320 -3.11 -23.03 1.03
CA LEU A 320 -1.76 -22.69 0.65
C LEU A 320 -0.78 -23.85 0.93
N LYS A 321 -0.95 -24.54 2.05
CA LYS A 321 -0.09 -25.67 2.44
C LYS A 321 -0.20 -26.83 1.45
N ALA A 322 -1.38 -27.16 1.00
CA ALA A 322 -1.59 -28.20 -0.01
C ALA A 322 -1.00 -27.77 -1.38
N LEU A 323 -1.14 -26.50 -1.76
CA LEU A 323 -0.58 -25.98 -3.00
C LEU A 323 0.95 -26.10 -3.05
N ILE A 324 1.64 -25.58 -2.02
CA ILE A 324 3.12 -25.57 -1.98
C ILE A 324 3.74 -26.97 -1.87
N ASN A 325 2.97 -27.98 -1.46
CA ASN A 325 3.42 -29.37 -1.36
C ASN A 325 3.19 -30.20 -2.65
N ARG A 326 2.69 -29.57 -3.71
CA ARG A 326 2.57 -30.24 -5.03
C ARG A 326 3.95 -30.37 -5.68
N ASP A 327 4.22 -31.49 -6.30
CA ASP A 327 5.46 -31.73 -7.07
C ASP A 327 5.48 -31.11 -8.47
N ASP A 328 4.36 -30.55 -8.92
CA ASP A 328 4.23 -29.93 -10.23
C ASP A 328 4.81 -28.48 -10.25
N LYS A 329 4.82 -27.89 -11.46
CA LYS A 329 5.31 -26.51 -11.65
C LYS A 329 4.55 -25.47 -10.85
N TYR A 330 3.26 -25.68 -10.54
CA TYR A 330 2.44 -24.75 -9.77
C TYR A 330 2.84 -24.74 -8.29
N GLY A 331 3.06 -25.93 -7.71
CA GLY A 331 3.55 -26.03 -6.33
C GLY A 331 4.94 -25.46 -6.16
N LYS A 332 5.84 -25.74 -7.10
CA LYS A 332 7.21 -25.18 -7.11
C LYS A 332 7.21 -23.64 -7.23
N TYR A 333 6.39 -23.11 -8.13
CA TYR A 333 6.23 -21.67 -8.29
C TYR A 333 5.65 -21.01 -7.02
N ALA A 334 4.56 -21.57 -6.50
CA ALA A 334 3.94 -21.04 -5.29
C ALA A 334 4.91 -21.02 -4.10
N TRP A 335 5.68 -22.11 -3.91
CA TRP A 335 6.71 -22.16 -2.87
C TRP A 335 7.80 -21.11 -3.08
N SER A 336 8.37 -21.04 -4.29
CA SER A 336 9.45 -20.08 -4.58
C SER A 336 9.02 -18.63 -4.35
N VAL A 337 7.79 -18.29 -4.71
CA VAL A 337 7.27 -16.94 -4.53
C VAL A 337 6.99 -16.65 -3.05
N ILE A 338 6.24 -17.55 -2.37
CA ILE A 338 5.78 -17.26 -1.01
C ILE A 338 6.92 -17.28 0.01
N SER A 339 7.90 -18.20 -0.14
CA SER A 339 9.06 -18.24 0.76
C SER A 339 9.88 -16.95 0.70
N LYS A 340 10.09 -16.40 -0.52
CA LYS A 340 10.81 -15.15 -0.70
C LYS A 340 10.03 -13.94 -0.17
N ILE A 341 8.70 -13.92 -0.33
CA ILE A 341 7.86 -12.86 0.26
C ILE A 341 7.98 -12.90 1.80
N ILE A 342 7.91 -14.07 2.41
CA ILE A 342 8.04 -14.22 3.87
C ILE A 342 9.43 -13.81 4.34
N CYS A 343 10.49 -14.25 3.66
CA CYS A 343 11.87 -13.86 4.00
C CYS A 343 12.04 -12.34 3.91
N TYR A 344 11.58 -11.72 2.82
CA TYR A 344 11.68 -10.28 2.64
C TYR A 344 10.87 -9.52 3.70
N ALA A 345 9.61 -9.87 3.92
CA ALA A 345 8.79 -9.24 4.96
C ALA A 345 9.44 -9.34 6.34
N SER A 346 10.05 -10.50 6.65
CA SER A 346 10.78 -10.74 7.90
C SER A 346 12.03 -9.88 8.04
N SER A 347 12.78 -9.66 6.95
CA SER A 347 14.01 -8.85 6.97
C SER A 347 13.74 -7.37 7.25
N LEU A 348 12.52 -6.90 6.99
CA LEU A 348 12.11 -5.52 7.19
C LEU A 348 11.70 -5.21 8.64
N VAL A 349 11.50 -6.22 9.49
CA VAL A 349 11.16 -6.05 10.91
C VAL A 349 12.43 -5.91 11.74
N PRO A 350 12.55 -4.92 12.67
CA PRO A 350 11.56 -3.89 13.02
C PRO A 350 11.70 -2.58 12.21
N GLY A 351 12.59 -2.55 11.23
CA GLY A 351 12.93 -1.31 10.51
C GLY A 351 11.75 -0.59 9.87
N ILE A 352 10.77 -1.33 9.35
CA ILE A 352 9.62 -0.75 8.64
C ILE A 352 8.44 -0.46 9.58
N THR A 353 8.25 -1.26 10.61
CA THR A 353 7.21 -1.12 11.64
C THR A 353 7.67 -1.75 12.94
N ASP A 354 7.19 -1.20 14.07
CA ASP A 354 7.44 -1.75 15.40
C ASP A 354 6.61 -3.03 15.66
N GLU A 355 5.52 -3.22 14.87
CA GLU A 355 4.55 -4.30 15.03
C GLU A 355 4.46 -5.14 13.74
N PHE A 356 5.09 -6.31 13.72
CA PHE A 356 5.10 -7.16 12.51
C PHE A 356 3.70 -7.56 12.00
N ASN A 357 2.68 -7.54 12.88
CA ASN A 357 1.27 -7.73 12.50
C ASN A 357 0.76 -6.68 11.51
N ASP A 358 1.33 -5.48 11.58
CA ASP A 358 0.98 -4.40 10.67
C ASP A 358 1.29 -4.75 9.22
N ILE A 359 2.28 -5.62 9.00
CA ILE A 359 2.62 -6.14 7.67
C ILE A 359 1.48 -7.00 7.11
N ASP A 360 0.95 -7.91 7.93
CA ASP A 360 -0.20 -8.74 7.51
C ASP A 360 -1.44 -7.88 7.24
N GLU A 361 -1.68 -6.92 8.12
CA GLU A 361 -2.81 -5.99 8.01
C GLU A 361 -2.69 -5.13 6.75
N ALA A 362 -1.50 -4.61 6.44
CA ALA A 362 -1.26 -3.82 5.24
C ALA A 362 -1.54 -4.61 3.96
N MET A 363 -1.15 -5.88 3.90
CA MET A 363 -1.44 -6.72 2.74
C MET A 363 -2.94 -7.01 2.60
N ARG A 364 -3.64 -7.24 3.72
CA ARG A 364 -5.09 -7.42 3.69
C ARG A 364 -5.83 -6.16 3.23
N LEU A 365 -5.50 -5.01 3.79
CA LEU A 365 -6.22 -3.75 3.58
C LEU A 365 -5.83 -3.03 2.29
N GLY A 366 -4.56 -3.12 1.90
CA GLY A 366 -4.00 -2.40 0.74
C GLY A 366 -3.98 -3.22 -0.54
N PHE A 367 -3.84 -4.55 -0.42
CA PHE A 367 -3.73 -5.46 -1.57
C PHE A 367 -4.84 -6.50 -1.63
N ASN A 368 -5.82 -6.43 -0.72
CA ASN A 368 -6.95 -7.37 -0.63
C ASN A 368 -6.52 -8.85 -0.52
N TRP A 369 -5.38 -9.11 0.12
CA TRP A 369 -4.98 -10.47 0.42
C TRP A 369 -5.89 -11.05 1.51
N SER A 370 -6.13 -12.35 1.48
CA SER A 370 -6.89 -13.03 2.54
C SER A 370 -6.06 -13.24 3.80
N LYS A 371 -4.73 -13.31 3.64
CA LYS A 371 -3.74 -13.49 4.71
C LYS A 371 -2.48 -12.71 4.35
N GLY A 372 -1.83 -12.13 5.35
CA GLY A 372 -0.52 -11.52 5.17
C GLY A 372 0.63 -12.55 5.26
N PRO A 373 1.88 -12.12 5.03
CA PRO A 373 3.04 -13.01 4.98
C PRO A 373 3.25 -13.87 6.22
N PHE A 374 3.04 -13.32 7.41
CA PHE A 374 3.23 -14.06 8.66
C PHE A 374 2.06 -15.00 8.96
N GLU A 375 0.84 -14.64 8.60
CA GLU A 375 -0.32 -15.55 8.65
C GLU A 375 -0.15 -16.72 7.65
N MET A 376 0.47 -16.46 6.49
CA MET A 376 0.84 -17.52 5.53
C MET A 376 1.95 -18.42 6.09
N LEU A 377 2.93 -17.86 6.80
CA LEU A 377 3.97 -18.64 7.50
C LEU A 377 3.34 -19.57 8.56
N GLU A 378 2.35 -19.09 9.32
CA GLU A 378 1.62 -19.93 10.27
C GLU A 378 0.87 -21.10 9.59
N GLU A 379 0.21 -20.83 8.45
CA GLU A 379 -0.50 -21.87 7.69
C GLU A 379 0.46 -22.91 7.12
N ILE A 380 1.59 -22.49 6.60
CA ILE A 380 2.68 -23.39 6.12
C ILE A 380 3.21 -24.24 7.28
N GLY A 381 3.33 -23.64 8.44
CA GLY A 381 3.98 -24.20 9.62
C GLY A 381 5.47 -23.88 9.69
N VAL A 382 5.89 -23.32 10.83
CA VAL A 382 7.27 -22.82 11.04
C VAL A 382 8.32 -23.88 10.76
N VAL A 383 8.13 -25.11 11.25
CA VAL A 383 9.08 -26.22 11.03
C VAL A 383 9.18 -26.55 9.54
N ASN A 384 8.03 -26.74 8.87
CA ASN A 384 8.01 -27.04 7.42
C ASN A 384 8.66 -25.92 6.59
N PHE A 385 8.51 -24.68 7.01
CA PHE A 385 9.15 -23.53 6.36
C PHE A 385 10.68 -23.60 6.46
N PHE A 386 11.22 -23.79 7.69
CA PHE A 386 12.66 -23.86 7.91
C PHE A 386 13.33 -25.10 7.28
N ASP A 387 12.61 -26.21 7.17
CA ASP A 387 13.13 -27.41 6.51
C ASP A 387 13.28 -27.26 4.98
N ARG A 388 12.69 -26.20 4.39
CA ARG A 388 12.61 -26.01 2.94
C ARG A 388 13.28 -24.76 2.42
N ILE A 389 13.48 -23.72 3.23
CA ILE A 389 14.19 -22.51 2.78
C ILE A 389 15.70 -22.78 2.68
N GLU A 390 16.34 -22.12 1.71
CA GLU A 390 17.77 -22.30 1.44
C GLU A 390 18.64 -21.68 2.54
N SER A 391 18.30 -20.47 2.98
CA SER A 391 19.01 -19.75 4.04
C SER A 391 18.10 -18.71 4.70
N TYR A 392 18.40 -18.40 5.95
CA TYR A 392 17.84 -17.26 6.70
C TYR A 392 18.92 -16.50 7.47
N GLU A 393 20.19 -16.78 7.16
CA GLU A 393 21.33 -16.12 7.78
C GLU A 393 21.27 -14.61 7.53
N GLY A 394 21.51 -13.82 8.59
CA GLY A 394 21.39 -12.36 8.54
C GLY A 394 19.97 -11.81 8.72
N ASN A 395 18.95 -12.65 8.62
CA ASN A 395 17.56 -12.26 8.91
C ASN A 395 17.25 -12.46 10.39
N LYS A 396 17.42 -11.40 11.19
CA LYS A 396 17.28 -11.45 12.65
C LYS A 396 15.95 -12.02 13.13
N PHE A 397 14.85 -11.67 12.45
CA PHE A 397 13.52 -12.17 12.79
C PHE A 397 13.45 -13.69 12.62
N LEU A 398 13.90 -14.20 11.47
CA LEU A 398 13.90 -15.64 11.20
C LEU A 398 14.91 -16.40 12.07
N GLU A 399 16.06 -15.81 12.40
CA GLU A 399 17.02 -16.40 13.32
C GLU A 399 16.44 -16.58 14.73
N GLU A 400 15.73 -15.58 15.25
CA GLU A 400 15.03 -15.69 16.53
C GLU A 400 13.89 -16.72 16.46
N LEU A 401 13.10 -16.69 15.36
CA LEU A 401 12.04 -17.67 15.15
C LEU A 401 12.56 -19.10 15.07
N ALA A 402 13.72 -19.32 14.44
CA ALA A 402 14.35 -20.64 14.33
C ALA A 402 14.75 -21.23 15.69
N LYS A 403 15.17 -20.39 16.66
CA LYS A 403 15.51 -20.82 18.04
C LYS A 403 14.31 -21.41 18.78
N THR A 404 13.09 -21.03 18.36
CA THR A 404 11.83 -21.35 19.02
C THR A 404 10.96 -22.31 18.21
N LYS A 405 11.56 -23.13 17.35
CA LYS A 405 10.90 -24.06 16.39
C LYS A 405 9.72 -24.88 16.94
N ASN A 406 9.71 -25.16 18.22
CA ASN A 406 8.67 -25.96 18.88
C ASN A 406 7.54 -25.13 19.53
N GLU A 407 7.64 -23.80 19.52
CA GLU A 407 6.63 -22.92 20.08
C GLU A 407 5.60 -22.52 19.01
N LYS A 408 4.35 -22.36 19.40
CA LYS A 408 3.34 -21.77 18.51
C LYS A 408 3.74 -20.35 18.17
N PHE A 409 3.61 -19.96 16.91
CA PHE A 409 3.97 -18.64 16.38
C PHE A 409 3.39 -17.47 17.21
N HIS A 410 2.19 -17.60 17.75
CA HIS A 410 1.59 -16.61 18.66
C HIS A 410 2.41 -16.36 19.94
N GLY A 411 3.08 -17.37 20.49
CA GLY A 411 3.97 -17.18 21.65
C GLY A 411 5.25 -16.41 21.30
N ILE A 412 5.78 -16.59 20.10
CA ILE A 412 6.93 -15.88 19.58
C ILE A 412 6.58 -14.43 19.25
N ARG A 413 5.42 -14.25 18.66
CA ARG A 413 4.80 -12.97 18.34
C ARG A 413 4.80 -12.03 19.56
N GLN A 414 4.45 -12.55 20.72
CA GLN A 414 4.44 -11.79 21.97
C GLN A 414 5.86 -11.55 22.52
N LYS A 415 6.75 -12.54 22.43
CA LYS A 415 8.15 -12.40 22.87
C LYS A 415 8.94 -11.41 22.01
N TYR A 416 8.75 -11.42 20.70
CA TYR A 416 9.47 -10.51 19.80
C TYR A 416 9.06 -9.05 20.04
N THR A 417 7.78 -8.80 20.19
CA THR A 417 7.25 -7.50 20.59
C THR A 417 7.74 -7.08 21.98
N ASP A 418 7.88 -8.04 22.92
CA ASP A 418 8.37 -7.79 24.27
C ASP A 418 9.91 -7.56 24.35
N ILE A 419 10.69 -8.18 23.48
CA ILE A 419 12.17 -8.06 23.48
C ILE A 419 12.63 -6.70 22.95
N GLU A 420 12.01 -6.18 21.92
CA GLU A 420 12.36 -4.87 21.39
C GLU A 420 11.67 -3.70 22.11
N THR A 421 10.54 -3.93 22.74
CA THR A 421 9.80 -2.94 23.53
C THR A 421 10.31 -2.78 24.96
N LEU A 422 11.23 -3.58 25.45
CA LEU A 422 11.88 -3.42 26.76
C LEU A 422 12.60 -2.06 26.95
N GLY A 423 12.65 -1.24 25.91
CA GLY A 423 13.13 0.13 25.97
C GLY A 423 12.07 1.22 26.00
N LYS A 424 10.87 1.09 25.43
CA LYS A 424 10.05 2.29 25.14
C LYS A 424 8.52 2.20 25.11
N VAL A 425 7.81 1.12 25.36
CA VAL A 425 6.34 1.15 25.28
C VAL A 425 5.65 0.54 26.49
N LYS A 426 4.85 1.36 27.17
CA LYS A 426 3.84 0.91 28.14
C LYS A 426 2.75 0.14 27.36
N LYS A 427 2.51 -1.12 27.75
CA LYS A 427 1.38 -1.93 27.31
C LYS A 427 0.09 -1.11 27.29
N THR A 428 -0.50 -0.87 26.13
CA THR A 428 -1.94 -0.72 26.02
C THR A 428 -2.49 -2.11 25.76
N ALA A 429 -3.01 -2.73 26.78
CA ALA A 429 -3.75 -3.97 26.66
C ALA A 429 -5.01 -3.67 25.83
N THR A 430 -5.01 -4.07 24.58
CA THR A 430 -6.24 -4.27 23.83
C THR A 430 -6.61 -5.73 24.01
N ASN A 431 -7.52 -5.99 24.95
CA ASN A 431 -8.34 -7.18 24.89
C ASN A 431 -9.20 -7.07 23.63
N VAL A 432 -8.77 -7.69 22.57
CA VAL A 432 -9.63 -7.95 21.42
C VAL A 432 -10.09 -9.39 21.57
N ASP A 433 -11.27 -9.55 22.18
CA ASP A 433 -12.08 -10.75 21.99
C ASP A 433 -12.28 -10.91 20.48
N GLY A 434 -12.03 -12.13 19.97
CA GLY A 434 -11.89 -12.48 18.57
C GLY A 434 -13.08 -12.26 17.62
N ASN A 435 -13.62 -11.06 17.61
CA ASN A 435 -14.54 -10.58 16.59
C ASN A 435 -13.93 -9.33 15.94
N SER A 436 -13.28 -9.54 14.80
CA SER A 436 -12.81 -8.44 13.97
C SER A 436 -14.00 -7.57 13.58
N SER A 437 -13.96 -6.31 13.97
CA SER A 437 -14.89 -5.25 13.57
C SER A 437 -14.85 -4.91 12.05
N ALA A 438 -14.08 -5.63 11.26
CA ALA A 438 -14.01 -5.51 9.80
C ALA A 438 -15.29 -5.96 9.07
N SER A 439 -16.29 -6.55 9.78
CA SER A 439 -17.54 -7.01 9.17
C SER A 439 -18.67 -5.97 9.15
N ILE A 440 -18.48 -4.77 9.69
CA ILE A 440 -19.59 -3.81 9.88
C ILE A 440 -19.79 -2.82 8.73
N TYR A 441 -18.86 -2.70 7.80
CA TYR A 441 -18.98 -1.75 6.67
C TYR A 441 -18.81 -2.39 5.29
N ARG A 442 -19.46 -3.54 5.06
CA ARG A 442 -19.76 -3.99 3.69
C ARG A 442 -21.09 -3.38 3.26
N PHE A 443 -21.04 -2.23 2.59
CA PHE A 443 -22.12 -1.74 1.74
C PHE A 443 -21.60 -1.51 0.32
#